data_a8cc559de58daa971b5e0dcd494b5979
#
_entry.id   a8cc559de58daa971b5e0dcd494b5979
#
_cell.length_a   1.000
_cell.length_b   1.000
_cell.length_c   1.000
_cell.angle_alpha   90.00
_cell.angle_beta   90.00
_cell.angle_gamma   90.00
#
_symmetry.space_group_name_H-M   'P 1'
#
loop_
_entity.id
_entity.type
_entity.pdbx_description
1 polymer ?
#
loop_
_entity_poly.entity_id
_entity_poly.type
_entity_poly.pdbx_seq_one_letter_code
_entity_poly.pdbx_strand_id
1 'polypeptide(L)'
;GDATPVGTFYLAGKWRWNALMGGVQGQYCSQIQGDFLFHSVLYNKTNPRTLIPSNYNNLGKRVSHGCVRLQVIDAKWIFDNCPRGTKITIYNSSDPGPLGKPALQKIPGSQTWDPTDPAI
;
A
#
# COMPACT_ATOMS: atom_id res chain seq x y z
N GLY A 1 -12.32 -4.57 1.47
CA GLY A 1 -11.90 -3.75 2.28
C GLY A 1 -12.34 -3.67 3.71
N ASP A 2 -13.28 -4.49 4.09
CA ASP A 2 -13.79 -4.48 5.47
C ASP A 2 -13.02 -5.43 6.40
N ALA A 3 -12.07 -6.17 5.85
CA ALA A 3 -11.32 -7.17 6.60
C ALA A 3 -10.06 -6.62 7.29
N THR A 4 -9.78 -5.30 7.20
CA THR A 4 -8.63 -4.72 7.88
C THR A 4 -8.82 -4.80 9.40
N PRO A 5 -7.88 -5.43 10.14
CA PRO A 5 -8.04 -5.60 11.57
C PRO A 5 -7.90 -4.28 12.31
N VAL A 6 -8.60 -4.18 13.44
CA VAL A 6 -8.48 -3.05 14.38
C VAL A 6 -7.67 -3.50 15.57
N GLY A 7 -6.79 -2.65 16.08
CA GLY A 7 -5.99 -2.95 17.26
C GLY A 7 -4.55 -2.47 17.15
N THR A 8 -3.71 -3.02 18.01
CA THR A 8 -2.29 -2.69 18.04
C THR A 8 -1.48 -3.86 17.50
N PHE A 9 -0.60 -3.56 16.57
CA PHE A 9 0.27 -4.53 15.91
C PHE A 9 1.70 -4.02 15.88
N TYR A 10 2.63 -4.89 15.52
CA TYR A 10 4.04 -4.56 15.40
C TYR A 10 4.56 -5.06 14.06
N LEU A 11 5.29 -4.20 13.34
CA LEU A 11 5.83 -4.59 12.04
C LEU A 11 6.71 -5.82 12.15
N ALA A 12 6.52 -6.75 11.23
CA ALA A 12 7.29 -8.01 11.18
C ALA A 12 8.20 -8.00 9.94
N GLY A 13 7.91 -8.79 8.92
CA GLY A 13 8.75 -8.91 7.75
C GLY A 13 8.62 -7.76 6.75
N LYS A 14 9.60 -7.67 5.86
CA LYS A 14 9.60 -6.71 4.75
C LYS A 14 10.05 -7.39 3.49
N TRP A 15 9.47 -6.98 2.35
CA TRP A 15 9.83 -7.49 1.03
C TRP A 15 9.82 -6.34 0.03
N ARG A 16 10.86 -6.24 -0.78
CA ARG A 16 10.91 -5.23 -1.84
C ARG A 16 9.79 -5.46 -2.87
N TRP A 17 9.54 -6.71 -3.21
CA TRP A 17 8.43 -7.19 -4.02
C TRP A 17 7.83 -8.43 -3.38
N ASN A 18 6.51 -8.57 -3.44
CA ASN A 18 5.82 -9.74 -2.92
C ASN A 18 4.65 -10.11 -3.83
N ALA A 19 4.56 -11.40 -4.16
CA ALA A 19 3.43 -11.92 -4.89
C ALA A 19 2.19 -11.88 -4.02
N LEU A 20 1.11 -11.42 -4.58
CA LEU A 20 -0.17 -11.29 -3.90
C LEU A 20 -1.24 -12.13 -4.59
N MET A 21 -2.42 -12.23 -3.97
CA MET A 21 -3.51 -13.01 -4.51
C MET A 21 -3.89 -12.55 -5.91
N GLY A 22 -4.13 -13.51 -6.83
CA GLY A 22 -4.50 -13.21 -8.20
C GLY A 22 -3.32 -13.05 -9.17
N GLY A 23 -2.10 -13.41 -8.74
CA GLY A 23 -0.92 -13.37 -9.61
C GLY A 23 -0.34 -11.98 -9.81
N VAL A 24 -0.74 -11.01 -9.00
CA VAL A 24 -0.22 -9.64 -9.05
C VAL A 24 0.89 -9.45 -8.03
N GLN A 25 1.63 -8.35 -8.16
CA GLN A 25 2.77 -8.03 -7.30
C GLN A 25 2.55 -6.70 -6.60
N GLY A 26 3.03 -6.61 -5.35
CA GLY A 26 3.15 -5.34 -4.64
C GLY A 26 4.61 -5.04 -4.34
N GLN A 27 4.97 -3.76 -4.31
CA GLN A 27 6.32 -3.37 -3.93
C GLN A 27 6.34 -2.65 -2.58
N TYR A 28 7.50 -2.63 -1.94
CA TYR A 28 7.73 -2.04 -0.62
C TYR A 28 6.72 -2.56 0.41
N CYS A 29 6.69 -3.89 0.56
CA CYS A 29 5.78 -4.57 1.47
C CYS A 29 6.33 -4.58 2.89
N SER A 30 5.52 -4.15 3.85
CA SER A 30 5.84 -4.20 5.28
C SER A 30 4.71 -4.93 5.98
N GLN A 31 5.04 -6.05 6.62
CA GLN A 31 4.04 -6.94 7.21
C GLN A 31 3.54 -6.41 8.55
N ILE A 32 2.24 -6.30 8.68
CA ILE A 32 1.59 -5.94 9.94
C ILE A 32 1.31 -7.21 10.75
N GLN A 33 0.56 -8.14 10.17
CA GLN A 33 0.25 -9.42 10.80
C GLN A 33 -0.27 -10.39 9.72
N GLY A 34 0.29 -11.61 9.67
CA GLY A 34 -0.15 -12.60 8.69
C GLY A 34 -0.10 -12.05 7.26
N ASP A 35 -1.26 -12.03 6.61
CA ASP A 35 -1.39 -11.50 5.25
C ASP A 35 -1.70 -10.00 5.20
N PHE A 36 -1.75 -9.33 6.34
CA PHE A 36 -1.95 -7.89 6.38
C PHE A 36 -0.63 -7.17 6.19
N LEU A 37 -0.57 -6.36 5.13
CA LEU A 37 0.65 -5.64 4.73
C LEU A 37 0.32 -4.18 4.44
N PHE A 38 1.32 -3.30 4.67
CA PHE A 38 1.41 -2.05 3.92
C PHE A 38 2.14 -2.35 2.63
N HIS A 39 1.62 -1.95 1.50
CA HIS A 39 2.30 -2.12 0.21
C HIS A 39 1.80 -1.10 -0.80
N SER A 40 2.50 -1.01 -1.94
CA SER A 40 2.06 -0.20 -3.07
C SER A 40 0.75 -0.72 -3.66
N VAL A 41 0.23 0.00 -4.64
CA VAL A 41 -0.78 -0.55 -5.54
C VAL A 41 -0.19 -1.72 -6.34
N LEU A 42 -1.01 -2.39 -7.14
CA LEU A 42 -0.65 -3.67 -7.72
C LEU A 42 -0.01 -3.52 -9.09
N TYR A 43 0.89 -4.46 -9.39
CA TYR A 43 1.65 -4.55 -10.63
C TYR A 43 1.45 -5.92 -11.26
N ASN A 44 1.58 -5.99 -12.58
CA ASN A 44 1.51 -7.27 -13.29
C ASN A 44 2.79 -8.10 -13.11
N LYS A 45 3.93 -7.43 -12.96
CA LYS A 45 5.25 -8.06 -12.80
C LYS A 45 6.05 -7.31 -11.74
N THR A 46 7.20 -7.88 -11.37
CA THR A 46 8.16 -7.23 -10.44
C THR A 46 8.96 -6.14 -11.15
N ASN A 47 8.23 -5.21 -11.76
CA ASN A 47 8.80 -4.12 -12.54
C ASN A 47 7.97 -2.86 -12.28
N PRO A 48 8.60 -1.72 -11.90
CA PRO A 48 7.88 -0.48 -11.61
C PRO A 48 7.08 0.09 -12.79
N ARG A 49 7.33 -0.37 -14.01
CA ARG A 49 6.60 0.08 -15.21
C ARG A 49 5.46 -0.86 -15.62
N THR A 50 5.07 -1.79 -14.76
CA THR A 50 3.95 -2.71 -15.00
C THR A 50 2.80 -2.48 -14.02
N LEU A 51 2.65 -1.26 -13.53
CA LEU A 51 1.54 -0.84 -12.66
C LEU A 51 0.20 -1.06 -13.37
N ILE A 52 -0.81 -1.46 -12.59
CA ILE A 52 -2.18 -1.57 -13.06
C ILE A 52 -2.88 -0.23 -12.76
N PRO A 53 -3.15 0.61 -13.79
CA PRO A 53 -3.63 1.98 -13.56
C PRO A 53 -4.95 2.06 -12.79
N SER A 54 -5.87 1.13 -13.03
CA SER A 54 -7.15 1.10 -12.31
C SER A 54 -6.96 0.89 -10.82
N ASN A 55 -5.95 0.14 -10.40
CA ASN A 55 -5.61 -0.04 -8.99
C ASN A 55 -5.14 1.26 -8.36
N TYR A 56 -4.28 2.00 -9.05
CA TYR A 56 -3.83 3.31 -8.57
C TYR A 56 -4.99 4.27 -8.40
N ASN A 57 -5.87 4.34 -9.40
CA ASN A 57 -7.01 5.25 -9.40
C ASN A 57 -8.09 4.89 -8.38
N ASN A 58 -8.01 3.69 -7.78
CA ASN A 58 -8.89 3.25 -6.71
C ASN A 58 -8.29 3.42 -5.32
N LEU A 59 -7.14 4.06 -5.18
CA LEU A 59 -6.56 4.36 -3.87
C LEU A 59 -7.54 5.16 -3.03
N GLY A 60 -7.62 4.84 -1.74
CA GLY A 60 -8.54 5.49 -0.81
C GLY A 60 -9.93 4.86 -0.77
N LYS A 61 -10.23 3.92 -1.66
CA LYS A 61 -11.49 3.17 -1.66
C LYS A 61 -11.30 1.81 -0.98
N ARG A 62 -12.37 1.26 -0.45
CA ARG A 62 -12.34 -0.06 0.20
C ARG A 62 -12.43 -1.17 -0.84
N VAL A 63 -11.31 -1.45 -1.52
CA VAL A 63 -11.26 -2.45 -2.59
C VAL A 63 -10.32 -3.63 -2.28
N SER A 64 -9.65 -3.62 -1.12
CA SER A 64 -8.75 -4.70 -0.70
C SER A 64 -9.37 -5.55 0.40
N HIS A 65 -8.80 -6.74 0.61
CA HIS A 65 -9.24 -7.68 1.64
C HIS A 65 -8.32 -7.64 2.86
N GLY A 66 -8.01 -6.44 3.35
CA GLY A 66 -7.27 -6.24 4.59
C GLY A 66 -5.98 -5.46 4.44
N CYS A 67 -5.25 -5.62 3.34
CA CYS A 67 -3.99 -4.90 3.13
C CYS A 67 -4.22 -3.40 2.91
N VAL A 68 -3.26 -2.60 3.33
CA VAL A 68 -3.28 -1.15 3.13
C VAL A 68 -2.47 -0.82 1.89
N ARG A 69 -3.16 -0.35 0.85
CA ARG A 69 -2.53 0.07 -0.41
C ARG A 69 -2.17 1.54 -0.35
N LEU A 70 -0.97 1.87 -0.81
CA LEU A 70 -0.40 3.20 -0.72
C LEU A 70 0.24 3.59 -2.04
N GLN A 71 0.44 4.91 -2.24
CA GLN A 71 1.36 5.37 -3.27
C GLN A 71 2.76 4.84 -2.95
N VAL A 72 3.60 4.67 -3.97
CA VAL A 72 4.94 4.12 -3.77
C VAL A 72 5.74 4.94 -2.77
N ILE A 73 5.66 6.27 -2.83
CA ILE A 73 6.41 7.13 -1.91
C ILE A 73 6.07 6.83 -0.44
N ASP A 74 4.82 6.56 -0.15
CA ASP A 74 4.38 6.26 1.22
C ASP A 74 4.74 4.85 1.64
N ALA A 75 4.54 3.87 0.75
CA ALA A 75 4.94 2.49 1.01
C ALA A 75 6.45 2.37 1.24
N LYS A 76 7.22 3.08 0.41
CA LYS A 76 8.68 3.13 0.54
C LYS A 76 9.10 3.81 1.82
N TRP A 77 8.44 4.89 2.23
CA TRP A 77 8.76 5.58 3.48
C TRP A 77 8.63 4.65 4.68
N ILE A 78 7.54 3.90 4.77
CA ILE A 78 7.34 2.91 5.83
C ILE A 78 8.41 1.83 5.76
N PHE A 79 8.68 1.32 4.56
CA PHE A 79 9.68 0.28 4.33
C PHE A 79 11.08 0.72 4.78
N ASP A 80 11.45 1.97 4.50
CA ASP A 80 12.79 2.50 4.78
C ASP A 80 12.95 2.98 6.23
N ASN A 81 11.88 3.49 6.85
CA ASN A 81 11.97 4.23 8.12
C ASN A 81 11.34 3.51 9.32
N CYS A 82 10.48 2.52 9.10
CA CYS A 82 9.83 1.80 10.18
C CYS A 82 10.44 0.41 10.29
N PRO A 83 11.35 0.18 11.24
CA PRO A 83 12.00 -1.11 11.38
C PRO A 83 11.04 -2.16 11.95
N ARG A 84 11.46 -3.43 11.89
CA ARG A 84 10.75 -4.53 12.53
C ARG A 84 10.51 -4.20 14.00
N GLY A 85 9.29 -4.42 14.46
CA GLY A 85 8.90 -4.10 15.83
C GLY A 85 8.27 -2.71 15.99
N THR A 86 8.20 -1.90 14.91
CA THR A 86 7.50 -0.61 14.95
C THR A 86 6.05 -0.83 15.31
N LYS A 87 5.56 -0.09 16.31
CA LYS A 87 4.18 -0.18 16.76
C LYS A 87 3.23 0.46 15.75
N ILE A 88 2.16 -0.25 15.43
CA ILE A 88 1.11 0.21 14.53
C ILE A 88 -0.22 0.15 15.26
N THR A 89 -0.97 1.24 15.25
CA THR A 89 -2.32 1.27 15.78
C THR A 89 -3.30 1.48 14.65
N ILE A 90 -4.23 0.55 14.51
CA ILE A 90 -5.30 0.60 13.50
C ILE A 90 -6.61 0.79 14.23
N TYR A 91 -7.38 1.81 13.85
CA TYR A 91 -8.66 2.12 14.45
C TYR A 91 -9.65 2.58 13.41
N ASN A 92 -10.94 2.43 13.71
CA ASN A 92 -12.01 2.95 12.87
C ASN A 92 -12.36 4.37 13.30
N SER A 93 -12.36 5.29 12.35
CA SER A 93 -12.75 6.67 12.59
C SER A 93 -13.27 7.29 11.31
N SER A 94 -14.32 8.10 11.41
CA SER A 94 -14.77 8.93 10.31
C SER A 94 -13.91 10.19 10.15
N ASP A 95 -13.09 10.50 11.16
CA ASP A 95 -12.19 11.65 11.15
C ASP A 95 -10.82 11.19 10.61
N PRO A 96 -10.38 11.75 9.47
CA PRO A 96 -9.06 11.37 8.91
C PRO A 96 -7.88 11.95 9.68
N GLY A 97 -8.11 12.67 10.77
CA GLY A 97 -7.07 13.29 11.59
C GLY A 97 -6.81 14.75 11.23
N PRO A 98 -5.83 15.37 11.88
CA PRO A 98 -5.62 16.82 11.77
C PRO A 98 -5.19 17.27 10.38
N LEU A 99 -4.60 16.40 9.56
CA LEU A 99 -4.17 16.74 8.20
C LEU A 99 -5.24 16.47 7.15
N GLY A 100 -6.36 15.83 7.54
CA GLY A 100 -7.41 15.46 6.62
C GLY A 100 -7.01 14.31 5.68
N LYS A 101 -7.92 13.91 4.81
CA LYS A 101 -7.67 12.90 3.79
C LYS A 101 -7.14 13.57 2.53
N PRO A 102 -5.90 13.31 2.11
CA PRO A 102 -5.36 13.95 0.92
C PRO A 102 -6.10 13.52 -0.34
N ALA A 103 -6.24 14.44 -1.28
CA ALA A 103 -6.83 14.15 -2.58
C ALA A 103 -5.82 13.40 -3.44
N LEU A 104 -6.25 12.29 -4.06
CA LEU A 104 -5.44 11.54 -5.00
C LEU A 104 -5.53 12.17 -6.39
N GLN A 105 -4.39 12.42 -7.02
CA GLN A 105 -4.30 12.82 -8.41
C GLN A 105 -4.35 11.56 -9.27
N LYS A 106 -5.46 11.33 -9.98
CA LYS A 106 -5.62 10.15 -10.82
C LYS A 106 -4.66 10.17 -12.02
N ILE A 107 -4.32 8.98 -12.51
CA ILE A 107 -3.45 8.82 -13.68
C ILE A 107 -4.29 8.33 -14.88
N PRO A 108 -3.83 8.60 -16.13
CA PRO A 108 -4.47 8.04 -17.31
C PRO A 108 -4.41 6.52 -17.33
N GLY A 109 -5.39 5.88 -17.97
CA GLY A 109 -5.42 4.42 -18.10
C GLY A 109 -4.25 3.84 -18.90
N SER A 110 -3.52 4.68 -19.63
CA SER A 110 -2.31 4.29 -20.36
C SER A 110 -1.03 4.41 -19.53
N GLN A 111 -1.09 5.00 -18.36
CA GLN A 111 0.10 5.17 -17.51
C GLN A 111 0.31 3.93 -16.64
N THR A 112 1.42 3.24 -16.85
CA THR A 112 1.75 1.99 -16.18
C THR A 112 2.87 2.15 -15.15
N TRP A 113 2.94 3.31 -14.52
CA TRP A 113 3.88 3.58 -13.42
C TRP A 113 3.25 4.52 -12.41
N ASP A 114 3.70 4.41 -11.16
CA ASP A 114 3.29 5.29 -10.08
C ASP A 114 4.07 6.61 -10.20
N PRO A 115 3.38 7.76 -10.29
CA PRO A 115 4.08 9.04 -10.45
C PRO A 115 4.92 9.44 -9.24
N THR A 116 4.73 8.77 -8.09
CA THR A 116 5.52 9.04 -6.88
C THR A 116 6.72 8.09 -6.75
N ASP A 117 6.89 7.13 -7.67
CA ASP A 117 7.97 6.15 -7.60
C ASP A 117 9.31 6.79 -7.95
N PRO A 118 10.28 6.81 -7.01
CA PRO A 118 11.58 7.41 -7.27
C PRO A 118 12.45 6.60 -8.25
N ALA A 119 12.06 5.37 -8.59
CA ALA A 119 12.77 4.54 -9.55
C ALA A 119 12.38 4.84 -11.01
N ILE A 120 11.41 5.69 -11.23
CA ILE A 120 10.95 6.07 -12.57
C ILE A 120 11.70 7.31 -13.06
#